data_c62b6de16a749dc32993ee4521545245
#
_entry.id   c62b6de16a749dc32993ee4521545245
#
_cell.length_a   1.000
_cell.length_b   1.000
_cell.length_c   1.000
_cell.angle_alpha   90.00
_cell.angle_beta   90.00
_cell.angle_gamma   90.00
#
_symmetry.space_group_name_H-M   'P 1'
#
loop_
_entity.id
_entity.type
_entity.pdbx_description
1 polymer ?
#
loop_
_entity_poly.entity_id
_entity_poly.type
_entity_poly.pdbx_seq_one_letter_code
_entity_poly.pdbx_strand_id
1 'polypeptide(L)'
;VVEIAAGASLPAQRVRLHDDISVIVGYVHSVEQTWVEETYVVDSRGARLVRMRWQSSGAGLPGEYDSYTEGFYVRELDIDIGRTLDYWFLPLNQVEISVDGTVVFRGPDLPSRVVVRVRRVPVAVSILDSVGARFGSRVD
;
A
#
# COMPACT_ATOMS: atom_id res chain seq x y z
N VAL A 1 4.28 10.14 8.74
CA VAL A 1 4.08 10.17 7.28
C VAL A 1 4.29 8.79 6.72
N VAL A 2 3.37 8.34 5.90
CA VAL A 2 3.57 7.22 4.98
C VAL A 2 4.02 7.77 3.65
N GLU A 3 5.12 7.25 3.15
CA GLU A 3 5.68 7.59 1.84
C GLU A 3 5.61 6.38 0.92
N ILE A 4 5.02 6.56 -0.25
CA ILE A 4 4.94 5.53 -1.29
C ILE A 4 5.79 5.99 -2.47
N ALA A 5 6.81 5.22 -2.80
CA ALA A 5 7.72 5.49 -3.90
C ALA A 5 7.71 4.32 -4.89
N ALA A 6 7.52 4.61 -6.16
CA ALA A 6 7.56 3.63 -7.25
C ALA A 6 8.67 3.99 -8.23
N GLY A 7 9.70 3.15 -8.29
CA GLY A 7 10.88 3.39 -9.13
C GLY A 7 11.66 4.65 -8.74
N ALA A 8 12.62 5.03 -9.58
CA ALA A 8 13.47 6.20 -9.36
C ALA A 8 12.90 7.51 -9.95
N SER A 9 11.86 7.43 -10.77
CA SER A 9 11.41 8.52 -11.65
C SER A 9 10.06 9.13 -11.28
N LEU A 10 9.32 8.57 -10.33
CA LEU A 10 8.05 9.13 -9.89
C LEU A 10 8.20 9.84 -8.54
N PRO A 11 7.57 11.00 -8.36
CA PRO A 11 7.55 11.67 -7.06
C PRO A 11 6.86 10.76 -6.04
N ALA A 12 7.45 10.64 -4.86
CA ALA A 12 6.85 9.87 -3.78
C ALA A 12 5.53 10.50 -3.34
N GLN A 13 4.49 9.68 -3.24
CA GLN A 13 3.24 10.07 -2.60
C GLN A 13 3.43 10.08 -1.09
N ARG A 14 2.94 11.10 -0.41
CA ARG A 14 3.05 11.24 1.05
C ARG A 14 1.71 11.44 1.69
N VAL A 15 1.43 10.64 2.71
CA VAL A 15 0.21 10.72 3.51
C VAL A 15 0.59 10.93 4.98
N ARG A 16 -0.05 11.91 5.63
CA ARG A 16 0.14 12.13 7.06
C ARG A 16 -0.51 11.05 7.89
N LEU A 17 0.23 10.61 8.93
CA LEU A 17 -0.34 9.81 10.01
C LEU A 17 -1.02 10.76 11.00
N HIS A 18 -2.31 10.50 11.26
CA HIS A 18 -3.07 11.16 12.34
C HIS A 18 -3.25 10.21 13.51
N ASP A 19 -3.75 9.02 13.21
CA ASP A 19 -3.96 7.89 14.09
C ASP A 19 -3.49 6.63 13.34
N ASP A 20 -3.91 5.46 13.77
CA ASP A 20 -3.69 4.23 13.02
C ASP A 20 -4.39 4.35 11.66
N ILE A 21 -3.63 4.26 10.58
CA ILE A 21 -4.17 4.32 9.23
C ILE A 21 -4.20 2.94 8.59
N SER A 22 -5.18 2.72 7.73
CA SER A 22 -5.28 1.51 6.91
C SER A 22 -4.57 1.72 5.58
N VAL A 23 -3.64 0.85 5.25
CA VAL A 23 -3.01 0.77 3.92
C VAL A 23 -3.38 -0.56 3.29
N ILE A 24 -3.99 -0.53 2.12
CA ILE A 24 -4.33 -1.73 1.36
C ILE A 24 -3.47 -1.77 0.10
N VAL A 25 -2.74 -2.86 -0.10
CA VAL A 25 -2.00 -3.14 -1.31
C VAL A 25 -2.73 -4.24 -2.06
N GLY A 26 -3.38 -3.88 -3.16
CA GLY A 26 -4.08 -4.80 -4.04
C GLY A 26 -3.33 -5.02 -5.33
N TYR A 27 -3.29 -6.25 -5.83
CA TYR A 27 -2.61 -6.58 -7.09
C TYR A 27 -3.13 -7.88 -7.71
N VAL A 28 -2.92 -8.01 -9.02
CA VAL A 28 -3.13 -9.27 -9.73
C VAL A 28 -1.91 -10.16 -9.52
N HIS A 29 -2.12 -11.36 -8.97
CA HIS A 29 -1.05 -12.34 -8.78
C HIS A 29 -0.49 -12.81 -10.11
N SER A 30 0.84 -12.81 -10.27
CA SER A 30 1.49 -13.05 -11.56
C SER A 30 1.22 -14.45 -12.16
N VAL A 31 1.08 -15.45 -11.32
CA VAL A 31 0.86 -16.85 -11.76
C VAL A 31 -0.63 -17.15 -11.81
N GLU A 32 -1.36 -16.92 -10.73
CA GLU A 32 -2.78 -17.28 -10.61
C GLU A 32 -3.70 -16.34 -11.41
N GLN A 33 -3.21 -15.16 -11.81
CA GLN A 33 -3.96 -14.15 -12.57
C GLN A 33 -5.25 -13.70 -11.86
N THR A 34 -5.26 -13.77 -10.54
CA THR A 34 -6.38 -13.38 -9.68
C THR A 34 -5.96 -12.29 -8.70
N TRP A 35 -6.95 -11.58 -8.18
CA TRP A 35 -6.73 -10.46 -7.27
C TRP A 35 -6.31 -10.92 -5.89
N VAL A 36 -5.31 -10.24 -5.34
CA VAL A 36 -4.83 -10.38 -3.95
C VAL A 36 -4.85 -9.01 -3.28
N GLU A 37 -5.27 -8.95 -2.05
CA GLU A 37 -5.20 -7.76 -1.20
C GLU A 37 -4.49 -8.07 0.11
N GLU A 38 -3.58 -7.20 0.48
CA GLU A 38 -2.91 -7.17 1.77
C GLU A 38 -3.30 -5.91 2.51
N THR A 39 -3.89 -6.05 3.69
CA THR A 39 -4.30 -4.93 4.55
C THR A 39 -3.34 -4.76 5.69
N TYR A 40 -2.80 -3.56 5.82
CA TYR A 40 -1.88 -3.16 6.86
C TYR A 40 -2.51 -2.07 7.73
N VAL A 41 -2.28 -2.17 9.04
CA VAL A 41 -2.46 -1.06 9.96
C VAL A 41 -1.10 -0.42 10.20
N VAL A 42 -1.02 0.89 10.02
CA VAL A 42 0.21 1.65 10.10
C VAL A 42 0.10 2.71 11.18
N ASP A 43 1.06 2.71 12.08
CA ASP A 43 1.21 3.71 13.15
C ASP A 43 2.65 4.28 13.17
N SER A 44 2.99 5.07 14.17
CA SER A 44 4.33 5.67 14.31
C SER A 44 5.46 4.65 14.51
N ARG A 45 5.14 3.41 14.86
CA ARG A 45 6.10 2.31 15.07
C ARG A 45 6.41 1.57 13.79
N GLY A 46 5.41 1.43 12.89
CA GLY A 46 5.56 0.72 11.62
C GLY A 46 4.23 0.19 11.10
N ALA A 47 4.32 -0.81 10.25
CA ALA A 47 3.20 -1.48 9.62
C ALA A 47 3.02 -2.90 10.18
N ARG A 48 1.77 -3.29 10.36
CA ARG A 48 1.36 -4.65 10.74
C ARG A 48 0.43 -5.20 9.69
N LEU A 49 0.74 -6.37 9.14
CA LEU A 49 -0.17 -7.09 8.25
C LEU A 49 -1.28 -7.70 9.10
N VAL A 50 -2.51 -7.26 8.86
CA VAL A 50 -3.67 -7.67 9.65
C VAL A 50 -4.68 -8.51 8.89
N ARG A 51 -4.66 -8.48 7.56
CA ARG A 51 -5.56 -9.28 6.72
C ARG A 51 -4.96 -9.54 5.35
N MET A 52 -5.23 -10.72 4.82
CA MET A 52 -5.07 -11.04 3.40
C MET A 52 -6.39 -11.53 2.82
N ARG A 53 -6.65 -11.15 1.56
CA ARG A 53 -7.76 -11.66 0.73
C ARG A 53 -7.22 -12.12 -0.62
N TRP A 54 -7.67 -13.27 -1.10
CA TRP A 54 -7.26 -13.80 -2.41
C TRP A 54 -8.36 -14.67 -3.01
N GLN A 55 -8.33 -14.87 -4.32
CA GLN A 55 -9.41 -15.54 -5.06
C GLN A 55 -9.08 -16.98 -5.47
N SER A 56 -7.80 -17.34 -5.54
CA SER A 56 -7.36 -18.66 -5.99
C SER A 56 -6.30 -19.22 -5.07
N SER A 57 -6.27 -20.52 -4.87
CA SER A 57 -5.24 -21.20 -4.08
C SER A 57 -4.08 -21.66 -4.95
N GLY A 58 -2.86 -21.58 -4.44
CA GLY A 58 -1.62 -22.04 -5.10
C GLY A 58 -0.54 -20.98 -5.15
N ALA A 59 0.57 -21.30 -5.83
CA ALA A 59 1.67 -20.40 -6.19
C ALA A 59 2.14 -19.45 -5.08
N GLY A 60 2.30 -19.94 -3.85
CA GLY A 60 2.78 -19.16 -2.70
C GLY A 60 1.70 -18.38 -1.97
N LEU A 61 0.44 -18.47 -2.35
CA LEU A 61 -0.68 -17.96 -1.58
C LEU A 61 -0.95 -18.84 -0.35
N PRO A 62 -1.55 -18.29 0.73
CA PRO A 62 -1.81 -19.05 1.94
C PRO A 62 -2.69 -20.28 1.67
N GLY A 63 -2.32 -21.43 2.24
CA GLY A 63 -3.14 -22.64 2.20
C GLY A 63 -4.24 -22.68 3.26
N GLU A 64 -4.11 -21.85 4.31
CA GLU A 64 -5.07 -21.74 5.40
C GLU A 64 -5.81 -20.42 5.33
N TYR A 65 -7.10 -20.43 5.65
CA TYR A 65 -7.97 -19.26 5.68
C TYR A 65 -8.99 -19.37 6.81
N ASP A 66 -9.52 -18.23 7.26
CA ASP A 66 -10.52 -18.15 8.33
C ASP A 66 -11.94 -18.16 7.78
N SER A 67 -12.14 -17.57 6.60
CA SER A 67 -13.45 -17.50 5.95
C SER A 67 -13.33 -17.43 4.42
N TYR A 68 -14.42 -17.76 3.74
CA TYR A 68 -14.60 -17.56 2.31
C TYR A 68 -15.85 -16.71 2.09
N THR A 69 -15.68 -15.50 1.59
CA THR A 69 -16.75 -14.50 1.49
C THR A 69 -16.66 -13.74 0.17
N GLU A 70 -17.76 -13.67 -0.58
CA GLU A 70 -17.85 -12.92 -1.84
C GLU A 70 -16.80 -13.30 -2.89
N GLY A 71 -16.44 -14.58 -2.95
CA GLY A 71 -15.45 -15.09 -3.89
C GLY A 71 -13.99 -14.96 -3.42
N PHE A 72 -13.76 -14.53 -2.18
CA PHE A 72 -12.43 -14.38 -1.59
C PHE A 72 -12.22 -15.31 -0.41
N TYR A 73 -11.07 -15.95 -0.37
CA TYR A 73 -10.49 -16.47 0.87
C TYR A 73 -10.00 -15.31 1.69
N VAL A 74 -10.27 -15.33 2.99
CA VAL A 74 -9.88 -14.28 3.93
C VAL A 74 -9.12 -14.91 5.07
N ARG A 75 -7.96 -14.34 5.40
CA ARG A 75 -7.18 -14.70 6.58
C ARG A 75 -6.90 -13.46 7.40
N GLU A 76 -7.27 -13.52 8.67
CA GLU A 76 -6.89 -12.52 9.67
C GLU A 76 -5.51 -12.85 10.21
N LEU A 77 -4.68 -11.83 10.35
CA LEU A 77 -3.28 -11.94 10.72
C LEU A 77 -2.91 -10.88 11.75
N ASP A 78 -1.74 -11.01 12.32
CA ASP A 78 -1.14 -10.00 13.19
C ASP A 78 0.38 -10.13 13.12
N ILE A 79 0.96 -9.66 12.02
CA ILE A 79 2.38 -9.80 11.73
C ILE A 79 3.03 -8.42 11.67
N ASP A 80 4.02 -8.20 12.53
CA ASP A 80 4.87 -7.00 12.46
C ASP A 80 5.77 -7.09 11.22
N ILE A 81 5.61 -6.11 10.33
CA ILE A 81 6.40 -5.98 9.09
C ILE A 81 7.54 -4.98 9.26
N GLY A 82 7.48 -4.15 10.29
CA GLY A 82 8.43 -3.05 10.49
C GLY A 82 8.02 -1.80 9.72
N ARG A 83 9.01 -1.01 9.27
CA ARG A 83 8.78 0.33 8.71
C ARG A 83 8.78 0.39 7.18
N THR A 84 8.97 -0.73 6.51
CA THR A 84 9.12 -0.75 5.06
C THR A 84 8.42 -1.97 4.48
N LEU A 85 7.50 -1.71 3.54
CA LEU A 85 6.96 -2.71 2.62
C LEU A 85 7.73 -2.56 1.31
N ASP A 86 8.21 -3.65 0.77
CA ASP A 86 9.10 -3.63 -0.39
C ASP A 86 8.64 -4.67 -1.41
N TYR A 87 8.18 -4.19 -2.55
CA TYR A 87 7.62 -5.01 -3.61
C TYR A 87 8.39 -4.82 -4.91
N TRP A 88 8.44 -5.87 -5.71
CA TRP A 88 8.77 -5.78 -7.12
C TRP A 88 7.54 -6.11 -7.95
N PHE A 89 7.06 -5.15 -8.70
CA PHE A 89 5.87 -5.30 -9.52
C PHE A 89 6.15 -5.11 -11.00
N LEU A 90 5.40 -5.87 -11.81
CA LEU A 90 5.31 -5.73 -13.26
C LEU A 90 4.01 -4.98 -13.61
N PRO A 91 3.92 -4.39 -14.80
CA PRO A 91 2.67 -3.75 -15.26
C PRO A 91 1.45 -4.69 -15.21
N LEU A 92 1.65 -5.97 -15.48
CA LEU A 92 0.57 -6.99 -15.43
C LEU A 92 -0.04 -7.16 -14.02
N ASN A 93 0.66 -6.79 -12.97
CA ASN A 93 0.15 -6.88 -11.61
C ASN A 93 -0.96 -5.85 -11.32
N GLN A 94 -1.09 -4.80 -12.10
CA GLN A 94 -2.16 -3.79 -11.97
C GLN A 94 -2.35 -3.34 -10.52
N VAL A 95 -1.26 -2.93 -9.89
CA VAL A 95 -1.23 -2.61 -8.46
C VAL A 95 -2.08 -1.40 -8.14
N GLU A 96 -2.82 -1.48 -7.07
CA GLU A 96 -3.53 -0.37 -6.47
C GLU A 96 -3.19 -0.28 -4.98
N ILE A 97 -2.72 0.87 -4.54
CA ILE A 97 -2.48 1.13 -3.12
C ILE A 97 -3.45 2.20 -2.66
N SER A 98 -4.19 1.91 -1.61
CA SER A 98 -5.09 2.87 -0.97
C SER A 98 -4.70 3.12 0.48
N VAL A 99 -4.97 4.33 0.94
CA VAL A 99 -4.78 4.77 2.32
C VAL A 99 -6.12 5.31 2.82
N ASP A 100 -6.63 4.73 3.90
CA ASP A 100 -7.95 5.04 4.47
C ASP A 100 -9.07 5.12 3.40
N GLY A 101 -9.06 4.16 2.48
CA GLY A 101 -10.04 4.05 1.41
C GLY A 101 -9.81 4.97 0.20
N THR A 102 -8.79 5.82 0.22
CA THR A 102 -8.42 6.67 -0.92
C THR A 102 -7.28 6.06 -1.70
N VAL A 103 -7.46 5.84 -3.00
CA VAL A 103 -6.40 5.33 -3.88
C VAL A 103 -5.33 6.41 -4.08
N VAL A 104 -4.10 6.07 -3.73
CA VAL A 104 -2.94 6.97 -3.80
C VAL A 104 -1.89 6.53 -4.82
N PHE A 105 -1.98 5.29 -5.29
CA PHE A 105 -1.06 4.77 -6.31
C PHE A 105 -1.77 3.75 -7.19
N ARG A 106 -1.52 3.82 -8.50
CA ARG A 106 -1.86 2.80 -9.50
C ARG A 106 -0.69 2.58 -10.43
N GLY A 107 -0.44 1.35 -10.80
CA GLY A 107 0.66 1.01 -11.70
C GLY A 107 1.38 -0.26 -11.26
N PRO A 108 2.68 -0.39 -11.51
CA PRO A 108 3.52 0.53 -12.30
C PRO A 108 3.30 0.36 -13.81
N ASP A 109 3.70 1.36 -14.59
CA ASP A 109 3.67 1.29 -16.07
C ASP A 109 4.86 0.52 -16.65
N LEU A 110 5.94 0.42 -15.88
CA LEU A 110 7.15 -0.33 -16.18
C LEU A 110 7.50 -1.21 -14.98
N PRO A 111 8.26 -2.33 -15.18
CA PRO A 111 8.76 -3.12 -14.07
C PRO A 111 9.46 -2.24 -13.04
N SER A 112 8.98 -2.25 -11.80
CA SER A 112 9.45 -1.29 -10.79
C SER A 112 9.44 -1.88 -9.39
N ARG A 113 10.39 -1.42 -8.59
CA ARG A 113 10.35 -1.56 -7.14
C ARG A 113 9.37 -0.54 -6.58
N VAL A 114 8.37 -1.00 -5.84
CA VAL A 114 7.40 -0.15 -5.13
C VAL A 114 7.65 -0.30 -3.64
N VAL A 115 7.89 0.81 -2.98
CA VAL A 115 8.25 0.83 -1.55
C VAL A 115 7.29 1.72 -0.79
N VAL A 116 6.69 1.18 0.26
CA VAL A 116 5.89 1.93 1.22
C VAL A 116 6.69 2.07 2.51
N ARG A 117 6.98 3.29 2.95
CA ARG A 117 7.77 3.57 4.15
C ARG A 117 7.00 4.36 5.18
N VAL A 118 7.15 3.96 6.43
CA VAL A 118 6.70 4.74 7.58
C VAL A 118 7.87 5.59 8.07
N ARG A 119 7.78 6.91 7.91
CA ARG A 119 8.86 7.85 8.27
C ARG A 119 8.40 8.84 9.32
N ARG A 120 9.29 9.16 10.23
CA ARG A 120 9.16 10.33 11.08
C ARG A 120 9.66 11.54 10.28
N VAL A 121 8.79 12.54 10.11
CA VAL A 121 9.14 13.78 9.43
C VAL A 121 9.09 14.90 10.45
N PRO A 122 10.12 15.77 10.53
CA PRO A 122 10.07 16.93 11.40
C PRO A 122 8.84 17.79 11.14
N VAL A 123 8.25 18.35 12.18
CA VAL A 123 7.02 19.17 12.10
C VAL A 123 7.17 20.32 11.10
N ALA A 124 8.33 20.94 11.02
CA ALA A 124 8.63 22.02 10.07
C ALA A 124 8.47 21.60 8.60
N VAL A 125 8.97 20.42 8.22
CA VAL A 125 8.82 19.87 6.86
C VAL A 125 7.37 19.54 6.56
N SER A 126 6.65 19.02 7.55
CA SER A 126 5.22 18.71 7.44
C SER A 126 4.35 19.96 7.21
N ILE A 127 4.73 21.12 7.77
CA ILE A 127 4.04 22.39 7.54
C ILE A 127 4.28 22.90 6.11
N LEU A 128 5.50 22.80 5.60
CA LEU A 128 5.86 23.23 4.25
C LEU A 128 5.11 22.42 3.18
N ASP A 129 4.99 21.08 3.35
CA ASP A 129 4.22 20.23 2.44
C ASP A 129 2.73 20.61 2.43
N SER A 130 2.16 21.01 3.57
CA SER A 130 0.76 21.43 3.64
C SER A 130 0.50 22.82 3.05
N VAL A 131 1.48 23.70 3.03
CA VAL A 131 1.39 25.02 2.37
C VAL A 131 1.53 24.86 0.86
N GLY A 132 2.44 23.99 0.38
CA GLY A 132 2.61 23.71 -1.05
C GLY A 132 1.33 23.13 -1.70
N ALA A 133 0.61 22.25 -0.99
CA ALA A 133 -0.65 21.67 -1.47
C ALA A 133 -1.80 22.69 -1.61
N ARG A 134 -1.74 23.81 -0.88
CA ARG A 134 -2.76 24.88 -0.96
C ARG A 134 -2.53 25.88 -2.10
N PHE A 135 -1.32 25.98 -2.61
CA PHE A 135 -0.99 26.92 -3.71
C PHE A 135 -1.02 26.28 -5.09
N GLY A 136 -1.19 24.95 -5.19
CA GLY A 136 -1.26 24.22 -6.48
C GLY A 136 -2.64 24.19 -7.15
N SER A 137 -3.67 24.83 -6.58
CA SER A 137 -5.04 24.80 -7.12
C SER A 137 -5.55 26.15 -7.60
N ARG A 138 -4.67 26.98 -8.21
CA ARG A 138 -5.08 28.14 -8.98
C ARG A 138 -4.19 28.30 -10.19
N VAL A 139 -4.55 27.68 -11.28
CA VAL A 139 -4.42 28.29 -12.62
C VAL A 139 -5.64 27.87 -13.41
N ASP A 140 -6.30 28.86 -13.96
CA ASP A 140 -7.53 28.88 -14.75
C ASP A 140 -7.56 27.88 -15.90
#